data_755efc37d4657dde607e6fae20be5326
#
_entry.id   755efc37d4657dde607e6fae20be5326
#
_cell.length_a   1.000
_cell.length_b   1.000
_cell.length_c   1.000
_cell.angle_alpha   90.00
_cell.angle_beta   90.00
_cell.angle_gamma   90.00
#
_symmetry.space_group_name_H-M   'P 1'
#
loop_
_entity.id
_entity.type
_entity.pdbx_description
1 polymer ?
#
loop_
_entity_poly.entity_id
_entity_poly.type
_entity_poly.pdbx_seq_one_letter_code
_entity_poly.pdbx_strand_id
1 'polypeptide(L)'
;SMLKFESVETNCNELGIEKNKVIAYWKDFDHIFRNRALDSLEERRIRKIYEYRMDSAPYEWGVKPVPKIESAEKLLKKIIQDKSSLCRFGDGEFEIMRGHIRPWFQSVSETLKDRLIEVLNSYEEFINIAVAQNFVDLDKFKERDADIIRAYMAYDTRKDIINFLDMKRTYYDAYVTRPYILYKNKRNAERLFPLFKKIWKDRSVIIVEGKYGRIGIKNDLFDASKSIKRVICPPRDAWMFYEKIKQTVIDIACRNDLICISLGPTATVLAYDLAKIGYQAIDIGQVDNEYDWYCMGADKRTSIKGKMVAEIKENNELEDFIDSKYFSQIAAEIY
;
A
#
# COMPACT_ATOMS: atom_id res chain seq x y z
N SER A 1 15.70 -5.21 -29.29
CA SER A 1 16.46 -6.34 -29.81
C SER A 1 15.81 -7.62 -29.36
N MET A 2 15.28 -8.42 -30.29
CA MET A 2 14.77 -9.76 -30.01
C MET A 2 15.89 -10.58 -29.36
N LEU A 3 15.76 -10.95 -28.12
CA LEU A 3 16.57 -11.99 -27.51
C LEU A 3 16.28 -13.28 -28.30
N LYS A 4 17.32 -13.87 -28.92
CA LYS A 4 17.16 -15.15 -29.60
C LYS A 4 16.77 -16.21 -28.58
N PHE A 5 15.82 -17.07 -28.92
CA PHE A 5 15.30 -18.15 -28.08
C PHE A 5 16.41 -19.00 -27.41
N GLU A 6 17.49 -19.26 -28.10
CA GLU A 6 18.70 -19.96 -27.63
C GLU A 6 19.38 -19.27 -26.43
N SER A 7 19.37 -17.92 -26.36
CA SER A 7 19.98 -17.20 -25.25
C SER A 7 19.10 -17.25 -23.96
N VAL A 8 17.79 -17.40 -24.11
CA VAL A 8 16.85 -17.57 -22.97
C VAL A 8 16.98 -19.00 -22.40
N GLU A 9 17.18 -20.00 -23.28
CA GLU A 9 17.31 -21.40 -22.87
C GLU A 9 18.62 -21.65 -22.10
N THR A 10 19.71 -21.07 -22.52
CA THR A 10 21.00 -21.15 -21.83
C THR A 10 20.95 -20.47 -20.47
N ASN A 11 20.37 -19.26 -20.39
CA ASN A 11 20.21 -18.52 -19.13
C ASN A 11 19.28 -19.20 -18.13
N CYS A 12 18.22 -19.90 -18.58
CA CYS A 12 17.33 -20.64 -17.70
C CYS A 12 18.02 -21.82 -17.01
N ASN A 13 18.88 -22.53 -17.73
CA ASN A 13 19.62 -23.68 -17.20
C ASN A 13 20.67 -23.23 -16.16
N GLU A 14 21.38 -22.13 -16.42
CA GLU A 14 22.38 -21.57 -15.49
C GLU A 14 21.74 -21.01 -14.19
N LEU A 15 20.47 -20.57 -14.23
CA LEU A 15 19.78 -19.90 -13.13
C LEU A 15 18.77 -20.79 -12.42
N GLY A 16 18.61 -22.07 -12.80
CA GLY A 16 17.68 -23.02 -12.16
C GLY A 16 16.20 -22.67 -12.32
N ILE A 17 15.83 -21.89 -13.35
CA ILE A 17 14.45 -21.47 -13.60
C ILE A 17 13.68 -22.60 -14.31
N GLU A 18 12.42 -22.84 -13.89
CA GLU A 18 11.55 -23.82 -14.56
C GLU A 18 11.34 -23.46 -16.04
N LYS A 19 12.09 -24.13 -16.90
CA LYS A 19 12.08 -23.98 -18.36
C LYS A 19 10.66 -23.97 -18.95
N ASN A 20 9.75 -24.77 -18.40
CA ASN A 20 8.39 -24.90 -18.88
C ASN A 20 7.55 -23.63 -18.69
N LYS A 21 7.78 -22.84 -17.63
CA LYS A 21 7.10 -21.54 -17.41
C LYS A 21 7.51 -20.52 -18.45
N VAL A 22 8.81 -20.45 -18.75
CA VAL A 22 9.37 -19.52 -19.74
C VAL A 22 8.85 -19.88 -21.14
N ILE A 23 8.83 -21.17 -21.48
CA ILE A 23 8.37 -21.66 -22.78
C ILE A 23 6.86 -21.42 -22.97
N ALA A 24 6.03 -21.66 -21.94
CA ALA A 24 4.60 -21.39 -22.03
C ALA A 24 4.35 -19.88 -22.25
N TYR A 25 5.04 -19.03 -21.51
CA TYR A 25 4.93 -17.58 -21.63
C TYR A 25 5.33 -17.06 -23.02
N TRP A 26 6.41 -17.62 -23.61
CA TRP A 26 6.85 -17.30 -24.97
C TRP A 26 5.91 -17.84 -26.05
N LYS A 27 5.31 -19.00 -25.85
CA LYS A 27 4.33 -19.55 -26.80
C LYS A 27 3.07 -18.71 -26.87
N ASP A 28 2.57 -18.25 -25.73
CA ASP A 28 1.41 -17.35 -25.67
C ASP A 28 1.73 -16.00 -26.33
N PHE A 29 2.94 -15.44 -26.04
CA PHE A 29 3.43 -14.22 -26.67
C PHE A 29 3.55 -14.38 -28.18
N ASP A 30 4.22 -15.44 -28.65
CA ASP A 30 4.44 -15.71 -30.07
C ASP A 30 3.12 -15.95 -30.82
N HIS A 31 2.18 -16.66 -30.22
CA HIS A 31 0.83 -16.88 -30.77
C HIS A 31 0.05 -15.58 -30.97
N ILE A 32 0.10 -14.67 -29.99
CA ILE A 32 -0.56 -13.37 -30.06
C ILE A 32 0.10 -12.46 -31.11
N PHE A 33 1.42 -12.50 -31.25
CA PHE A 33 2.15 -11.63 -32.19
C PHE A 33 2.20 -12.13 -33.62
N ARG A 34 2.25 -13.45 -33.87
CA ARG A 34 2.35 -13.98 -35.24
C ARG A 34 1.04 -14.02 -36.00
N ASN A 35 -0.09 -14.10 -35.32
CA ASN A 35 -1.38 -14.35 -35.97
C ASN A 35 -2.12 -13.10 -36.41
N ARG A 36 -1.50 -11.90 -36.44
CA ARG A 36 -2.30 -10.69 -36.63
C ARG A 36 -1.73 -9.55 -37.45
N ALA A 37 -2.44 -9.28 -38.52
CA ALA A 37 -2.54 -7.98 -39.18
C ALA A 37 -3.60 -7.11 -38.49
N LEU A 38 -3.47 -6.80 -37.18
CA LEU A 38 -4.50 -6.09 -36.42
C LEU A 38 -3.95 -4.81 -35.78
N ASP A 39 -4.62 -3.70 -36.07
CA ASP A 39 -4.30 -2.37 -35.59
C ASP A 39 -5.45 -1.78 -34.74
N SER A 40 -6.21 -2.65 -34.07
CA SER A 40 -7.28 -2.23 -33.18
C SER A 40 -6.74 -1.68 -31.85
N LEU A 41 -7.49 -0.80 -31.18
CA LEU A 41 -7.16 -0.26 -29.87
C LEU A 41 -6.94 -1.37 -28.82
N GLU A 42 -7.72 -2.45 -28.92
CA GLU A 42 -7.66 -3.60 -28.03
C GLU A 42 -6.35 -4.36 -28.17
N GLU A 43 -5.85 -4.50 -29.38
CA GLU A 43 -4.57 -5.17 -29.62
C GLU A 43 -3.37 -4.38 -29.14
N ARG A 44 -3.38 -3.06 -29.32
CA ARG A 44 -2.38 -2.19 -28.74
C ARG A 44 -2.33 -2.35 -27.22
N ARG A 45 -3.52 -2.50 -26.60
CA ARG A 45 -3.63 -2.75 -25.15
C ARG A 45 -3.06 -4.10 -24.76
N ILE A 46 -3.41 -5.17 -25.50
CA ILE A 46 -2.90 -6.52 -25.24
C ILE A 46 -1.37 -6.56 -25.40
N ARG A 47 -0.84 -5.99 -26.48
CA ARG A 47 0.63 -5.89 -26.69
C ARG A 47 1.32 -5.20 -25.52
N LYS A 48 0.74 -4.10 -25.04
CA LYS A 48 1.28 -3.36 -23.90
C LYS A 48 1.32 -4.20 -22.62
N ILE A 49 0.28 -4.98 -22.34
CA ILE A 49 0.25 -5.90 -21.20
C ILE A 49 1.37 -6.92 -21.31
N TYR A 50 1.59 -7.51 -22.48
CA TYR A 50 2.70 -8.46 -22.68
C TYR A 50 4.07 -7.81 -22.57
N GLU A 51 4.26 -6.60 -23.07
CA GLU A 51 5.50 -5.84 -22.86
C GLU A 51 5.79 -5.67 -21.37
N TYR A 52 4.80 -5.31 -20.55
CA TYR A 52 4.96 -5.16 -19.10
C TYR A 52 5.26 -6.48 -18.40
N ARG A 53 4.60 -7.57 -18.82
CA ARG A 53 4.89 -8.92 -18.31
C ARG A 53 6.31 -9.34 -18.64
N MET A 54 6.79 -9.08 -19.84
CA MET A 54 8.16 -9.37 -20.27
C MET A 54 9.21 -8.54 -19.54
N ASP A 55 8.95 -7.25 -19.30
CA ASP A 55 9.83 -6.39 -18.51
C ASP A 55 9.91 -6.85 -17.04
N SER A 56 8.82 -7.37 -16.48
CA SER A 56 8.74 -7.86 -15.11
C SER A 56 9.35 -9.24 -14.90
N ALA A 57 9.24 -10.10 -15.89
CA ALA A 57 9.60 -11.53 -15.80
C ALA A 57 11.00 -11.83 -15.21
N PRO A 58 12.10 -11.12 -15.56
CA PRO A 58 13.41 -11.40 -14.99
C PRO A 58 13.49 -11.20 -13.47
N TYR A 59 12.65 -10.35 -12.92
CA TYR A 59 12.54 -10.12 -11.47
C TYR A 59 11.63 -11.16 -10.81
N GLU A 60 10.46 -11.41 -11.39
CA GLU A 60 9.50 -12.39 -10.88
C GLU A 60 10.08 -13.82 -10.88
N TRP A 61 11.00 -14.12 -11.77
CA TRP A 61 11.66 -15.43 -11.87
C TRP A 61 13.01 -15.50 -11.14
N GLY A 62 13.40 -14.44 -10.40
CA GLY A 62 14.63 -14.45 -9.60
C GLY A 62 15.93 -14.30 -10.40
N VAL A 63 15.87 -13.90 -11.68
CA VAL A 63 17.06 -13.65 -12.53
C VAL A 63 17.73 -12.34 -12.12
N LYS A 64 16.93 -11.32 -11.82
CA LYS A 64 17.43 -10.02 -11.33
C LYS A 64 17.19 -9.88 -9.84
N PRO A 65 18.10 -9.22 -9.11
CA PRO A 65 17.96 -9.03 -7.69
C PRO A 65 16.73 -8.17 -7.36
N VAL A 66 16.04 -8.54 -6.27
CA VAL A 66 14.90 -7.84 -5.72
C VAL A 66 15.10 -7.60 -4.22
N PRO A 67 14.46 -6.58 -3.62
CA PRO A 67 14.54 -6.36 -2.20
C PRO A 67 13.93 -7.53 -1.43
N LYS A 68 14.48 -7.84 -0.25
CA LYS A 68 13.92 -8.84 0.64
C LYS A 68 12.73 -8.23 1.38
N ILE A 69 11.53 -8.77 1.14
CA ILE A 69 10.27 -8.31 1.74
C ILE A 69 9.61 -9.46 2.49
N GLU A 70 9.46 -9.29 3.80
CA GLU A 70 8.79 -10.24 4.68
C GLU A 70 7.27 -10.07 4.62
N SER A 71 6.54 -11.15 4.95
CA SER A 71 5.09 -11.19 4.83
C SER A 71 4.36 -10.20 5.76
N ALA A 72 3.17 -9.76 5.35
CA ALA A 72 2.25 -8.95 6.14
C ALA A 72 1.90 -9.61 7.49
N GLU A 73 1.72 -10.94 7.52
CA GLU A 73 1.41 -11.67 8.76
C GLU A 73 2.56 -11.57 9.78
N LYS A 74 3.80 -11.70 9.31
CA LYS A 74 5.00 -11.58 10.17
C LYS A 74 5.13 -10.18 10.73
N LEU A 75 4.84 -9.15 9.92
CA LEU A 75 4.79 -7.76 10.35
C LEU A 75 3.76 -7.55 11.47
N LEU A 76 2.51 -7.97 11.27
CA LEU A 76 1.47 -7.77 12.27
C LEU A 76 1.77 -8.50 13.58
N LYS A 77 2.31 -9.72 13.53
CA LYS A 77 2.76 -10.45 14.72
C LYS A 77 3.86 -9.69 15.48
N LYS A 78 4.83 -9.12 14.75
CA LYS A 78 5.88 -8.27 15.34
C LYS A 78 5.28 -7.02 16.00
N ILE A 79 4.40 -6.29 15.31
CA ILE A 79 3.73 -5.11 15.87
C ILE A 79 2.97 -5.44 17.16
N ILE A 80 2.27 -6.58 17.21
CA ILE A 80 1.54 -7.03 18.41
C ILE A 80 2.50 -7.31 19.56
N GLN A 81 3.61 -8.00 19.28
CA GLN A 81 4.59 -8.42 20.28
C GLN A 81 5.39 -7.24 20.83
N ASP A 82 5.96 -6.41 19.94
CA ASP A 82 6.97 -5.41 20.27
C ASP A 82 6.38 -4.01 20.47
N LYS A 83 5.08 -3.83 20.17
CA LYS A 83 4.42 -2.51 20.09
C LYS A 83 5.17 -1.52 19.19
N SER A 84 5.79 -2.03 18.13
CA SER A 84 6.54 -1.23 17.17
C SER A 84 5.62 -0.44 16.25
N SER A 85 6.14 0.64 15.68
CA SER A 85 5.45 1.51 14.73
C SER A 85 5.58 1.00 13.29
N LEU A 86 4.80 1.57 12.37
CA LEU A 86 4.77 1.18 10.96
C LEU A 86 4.75 2.39 10.05
N CYS A 87 5.72 2.47 9.14
CA CYS A 87 5.77 3.40 8.01
C CYS A 87 5.67 2.60 6.70
N ARG A 88 4.80 3.03 5.78
CA ARG A 88 4.55 2.27 4.55
C ARG A 88 4.92 3.07 3.30
N PHE A 89 5.50 2.37 2.33
CA PHE A 89 5.88 2.91 1.03
C PHE A 89 5.14 2.13 -0.07
N GLY A 90 4.13 2.75 -0.63
CA GLY A 90 3.42 2.30 -1.81
C GLY A 90 3.82 3.10 -3.05
N ASP A 91 2.97 3.04 -4.07
CA ASP A 91 3.15 3.78 -5.31
C ASP A 91 3.11 5.31 -5.13
N GLY A 92 2.28 5.80 -4.21
CA GLY A 92 2.15 7.24 -3.92
C GLY A 92 3.43 7.84 -3.38
N GLU A 93 4.04 7.19 -2.39
CA GLU A 93 5.29 7.62 -1.76
C GLU A 93 6.45 7.60 -2.76
N PHE A 94 6.58 6.51 -3.55
CA PHE A 94 7.64 6.42 -4.56
C PHE A 94 7.48 7.42 -5.69
N GLU A 95 6.25 7.73 -6.14
CA GLU A 95 6.05 8.76 -7.17
C GLU A 95 6.47 10.15 -6.68
N ILE A 96 6.19 10.50 -5.41
CA ILE A 96 6.67 11.75 -4.81
C ILE A 96 8.20 11.74 -4.75
N MET A 97 8.82 10.64 -4.32
CA MET A 97 10.29 10.52 -4.25
C MET A 97 10.95 10.63 -5.62
N ARG A 98 10.30 10.15 -6.68
CA ARG A 98 10.72 10.29 -8.08
C ARG A 98 10.48 11.70 -8.66
N GLY A 99 9.78 12.55 -7.94
CA GLY A 99 9.40 13.89 -8.41
C GLY A 99 8.24 13.90 -9.40
N HIS A 100 7.47 12.83 -9.47
CA HIS A 100 6.31 12.73 -10.37
C HIS A 100 5.04 13.22 -9.68
N ILE A 101 4.22 13.97 -10.43
CA ILE A 101 2.98 14.54 -9.93
C ILE A 101 1.88 13.48 -10.00
N ARG A 102 1.29 13.13 -8.83
CA ARG A 102 -0.02 12.47 -8.77
C ARG A 102 -1.04 13.41 -8.13
N PRO A 103 -1.84 14.12 -8.93
CA PRO A 103 -2.69 15.23 -8.46
C PRO A 103 -3.91 14.81 -7.63
N TRP A 104 -4.10 13.52 -7.34
CA TRP A 104 -5.37 13.03 -6.79
C TRP A 104 -5.53 13.16 -5.28
N PHE A 105 -4.43 13.05 -4.52
CA PHE A 105 -4.50 12.98 -3.06
C PHE A 105 -3.50 13.89 -2.36
N GLN A 106 -2.25 13.91 -2.82
CA GLN A 106 -1.17 14.68 -2.23
C GLN A 106 -0.35 15.34 -3.35
N SER A 107 -0.23 16.66 -3.30
CA SER A 107 0.63 17.44 -4.20
C SER A 107 2.10 17.13 -3.94
N VAL A 108 2.93 17.24 -4.99
CA VAL A 108 4.38 17.08 -4.85
C VAL A 108 4.93 18.25 -4.04
N SER A 109 5.80 17.91 -3.10
CA SER A 109 6.53 18.86 -2.26
C SER A 109 7.94 18.34 -2.07
N GLU A 110 8.96 19.14 -2.34
CA GLU A 110 10.35 18.74 -2.12
C GLU A 110 10.61 18.42 -0.64
N THR A 111 9.97 19.14 0.28
CA THR A 111 10.09 18.84 1.71
C THR A 111 9.49 17.48 2.08
N LEU A 112 8.34 17.11 1.50
CA LEU A 112 7.77 15.77 1.72
C LEU A 112 8.64 14.69 1.10
N LYS A 113 9.16 14.91 -0.10
CA LYS A 113 10.08 13.99 -0.77
C LYS A 113 11.32 13.71 0.08
N ASP A 114 12.00 14.76 0.58
CA ASP A 114 13.19 14.62 1.41
C ASP A 114 12.89 13.85 2.70
N ARG A 115 11.75 14.13 3.32
CA ARG A 115 11.29 13.41 4.52
C ARG A 115 10.99 11.94 4.24
N LEU A 116 10.35 11.61 3.12
CA LEU A 116 10.10 10.21 2.72
C LEU A 116 11.42 9.46 2.51
N ILE A 117 12.41 10.08 1.86
CA ILE A 117 13.75 9.51 1.67
C ILE A 117 14.43 9.27 3.03
N GLU A 118 14.35 10.22 3.95
CA GLU A 118 14.87 10.06 5.32
C GLU A 118 14.23 8.88 6.03
N VAL A 119 12.90 8.79 6.02
CA VAL A 119 12.16 7.68 6.66
C VAL A 119 12.54 6.33 6.05
N LEU A 120 12.62 6.23 4.72
CA LEU A 120 12.98 4.98 4.04
C LEU A 120 14.38 4.49 4.43
N ASN A 121 15.31 5.41 4.64
CA ASN A 121 16.71 5.13 5.00
C ASN A 121 16.94 5.03 6.52
N SER A 122 15.92 5.18 7.35
CA SER A 122 16.07 5.05 8.81
C SER A 122 16.22 3.60 9.26
N TYR A 123 16.95 3.37 10.36
CA TYR A 123 17.22 2.03 10.91
C TYR A 123 16.79 1.91 12.38
N GLU A 124 15.69 2.53 12.76
CA GLU A 124 15.16 2.47 14.12
C GLU A 124 14.51 1.11 14.39
N GLU A 125 14.96 0.39 15.43
CA GLU A 125 14.46 -0.96 15.77
C GLU A 125 12.97 -1.00 16.09
N PHE A 126 12.43 0.10 16.63
CA PHE A 126 11.00 0.24 16.97
C PHE A 126 10.12 0.74 15.82
N ILE A 127 10.69 0.90 14.62
CA ILE A 127 9.97 1.33 13.42
C ILE A 127 10.12 0.28 12.31
N ASN A 128 9.01 -0.26 11.86
CA ASN A 128 8.99 -1.16 10.72
C ASN A 128 8.79 -0.35 9.44
N ILE A 129 9.69 -0.52 8.48
CA ILE A 129 9.54 0.03 7.14
C ILE A 129 8.94 -1.05 6.23
N ALA A 130 7.79 -0.76 5.65
CA ALA A 130 7.13 -1.65 4.71
C ALA A 130 7.16 -1.05 3.30
N VAL A 131 7.46 -1.88 2.32
CA VAL A 131 7.52 -1.56 0.89
C VAL A 131 6.55 -2.47 0.13
N ALA A 132 5.85 -1.93 -0.85
CA ALA A 132 4.90 -2.72 -1.63
C ALA A 132 5.61 -3.88 -2.37
N GLN A 133 5.11 -5.11 -2.19
CA GLN A 133 5.64 -6.31 -2.82
C GLN A 133 5.25 -6.35 -4.31
N ASN A 134 5.90 -5.49 -5.09
CA ASN A 134 5.67 -5.31 -6.52
C ASN A 134 6.72 -6.02 -7.40
N PHE A 135 7.61 -6.81 -6.81
CA PHE A 135 8.78 -7.36 -7.50
C PHE A 135 8.59 -8.82 -7.89
N VAL A 136 8.06 -9.63 -6.97
CA VAL A 136 7.89 -11.08 -7.16
C VAL A 136 6.52 -11.54 -6.68
N ASP A 137 6.14 -12.79 -7.04
CA ASP A 137 4.92 -13.45 -6.57
C ASP A 137 3.64 -12.64 -6.89
N LEU A 138 3.60 -11.99 -8.05
CA LEU A 138 2.44 -11.21 -8.48
C LEU A 138 1.23 -12.09 -8.83
N ASP A 139 1.43 -13.38 -9.04
CA ASP A 139 0.35 -14.34 -9.33
C ASP A 139 -0.62 -14.55 -8.17
N LYS A 140 -0.28 -14.12 -6.95
CA LYS A 140 -1.19 -14.06 -5.80
C LYS A 140 -2.33 -13.06 -5.99
N PHE A 141 -2.14 -12.05 -6.81
CA PHE A 141 -3.14 -11.04 -7.15
C PHE A 141 -4.04 -11.48 -8.30
N LYS A 142 -5.22 -10.89 -8.42
CA LYS A 142 -6.06 -11.02 -9.61
C LYS A 142 -5.27 -10.59 -10.84
N GLU A 143 -5.47 -11.25 -11.95
CA GLU A 143 -4.67 -11.02 -13.17
C GLU A 143 -4.63 -9.55 -13.59
N ARG A 144 -5.80 -8.89 -13.59
CA ARG A 144 -5.89 -7.45 -13.87
C ARG A 144 -5.06 -6.60 -12.90
N ASP A 145 -5.09 -6.89 -11.60
CA ASP A 145 -4.36 -6.13 -10.59
C ASP A 145 -2.84 -6.40 -10.70
N ALA A 146 -2.45 -7.64 -10.96
CA ALA A 146 -1.05 -8.00 -11.25
C ALA A 146 -0.51 -7.25 -12.49
N ASP A 147 -1.30 -7.16 -13.56
CA ASP A 147 -0.91 -6.43 -14.77
C ASP A 147 -0.84 -4.91 -14.55
N ILE A 148 -1.70 -4.36 -13.69
CA ILE A 148 -1.61 -2.94 -13.27
C ILE A 148 -0.29 -2.71 -12.48
N ILE A 149 0.08 -3.62 -11.58
CA ILE A 149 1.36 -3.55 -10.86
C ILE A 149 2.53 -3.64 -11.84
N ARG A 150 2.51 -4.58 -12.78
CA ARG A 150 3.55 -4.70 -13.81
C ARG A 150 3.68 -3.44 -14.65
N ALA A 151 2.55 -2.87 -15.07
CA ALA A 151 2.52 -1.62 -15.83
C ALA A 151 3.09 -0.43 -15.05
N TYR A 152 2.78 -0.33 -13.77
CA TYR A 152 3.35 0.68 -12.88
C TYR A 152 4.86 0.52 -12.72
N MET A 153 5.32 -0.71 -12.50
CA MET A 153 6.73 -1.03 -12.26
C MET A 153 7.58 -1.06 -13.53
N ALA A 154 6.97 -0.95 -14.72
CA ALA A 154 7.69 -1.10 -15.99
C ALA A 154 8.76 -0.03 -16.21
N TYR A 155 9.78 -0.40 -17.01
CA TYR A 155 10.86 0.47 -17.44
C TYR A 155 11.64 1.10 -16.27
N ASP A 156 11.70 2.43 -16.23
CA ASP A 156 12.50 3.17 -15.25
C ASP A 156 11.92 3.13 -13.84
N THR A 157 10.60 2.95 -13.67
CA THR A 157 9.97 2.94 -12.35
C THR A 157 10.59 1.93 -11.40
N ARG A 158 10.71 0.68 -11.86
CA ARG A 158 11.31 -0.39 -11.04
C ARG A 158 12.77 -0.10 -10.70
N LYS A 159 13.53 0.39 -11.66
CA LYS A 159 14.93 0.77 -11.48
C LYS A 159 15.07 1.89 -10.46
N ASP A 160 14.26 2.94 -10.59
CA ASP A 160 14.30 4.07 -9.67
C ASP A 160 13.93 3.64 -8.24
N ILE A 161 12.89 2.81 -8.09
CA ILE A 161 12.49 2.28 -6.78
C ILE A 161 13.62 1.44 -6.17
N ILE A 162 14.24 0.54 -6.94
CA ILE A 162 15.38 -0.27 -6.46
C ILE A 162 16.55 0.63 -6.02
N ASN A 163 16.80 1.74 -6.71
CA ASN A 163 17.86 2.68 -6.35
C ASN A 163 17.61 3.42 -5.03
N PHE A 164 16.35 3.58 -4.61
CA PHE A 164 16.03 4.13 -3.28
C PHE A 164 16.20 3.11 -2.16
N LEU A 165 16.17 1.81 -2.46
CA LEU A 165 16.15 0.75 -1.46
C LEU A 165 17.57 0.25 -1.12
N ASP A 166 17.81 0.00 0.16
CA ASP A 166 18.96 -0.79 0.58
C ASP A 166 18.68 -2.28 0.35
N MET A 167 19.32 -2.87 -0.64
CA MET A 167 19.16 -4.27 -1.03
C MET A 167 19.67 -5.26 0.04
N LYS A 168 20.43 -4.81 1.04
CA LYS A 168 20.88 -5.62 2.17
C LYS A 168 19.86 -5.67 3.30
N ARG A 169 18.92 -4.72 3.32
CA ARG A 169 17.88 -4.61 4.33
C ARG A 169 16.73 -5.55 4.05
N THR A 170 16.08 -6.01 5.13
CA THR A 170 14.78 -6.69 5.06
C THR A 170 13.68 -5.67 5.34
N TYR A 171 12.75 -5.53 4.42
CA TYR A 171 11.53 -4.74 4.53
C TYR A 171 10.35 -5.64 4.87
N TYR A 172 9.17 -5.04 5.14
CA TYR A 172 7.90 -5.74 5.26
C TYR A 172 6.97 -5.39 4.09
N ASP A 173 5.93 -6.21 3.86
CA ASP A 173 5.00 -5.97 2.77
C ASP A 173 3.99 -4.86 3.10
N ALA A 174 4.04 -3.73 2.38
CA ALA A 174 3.10 -2.61 2.53
C ALA A 174 1.66 -2.96 2.12
N TYR A 175 1.44 -4.05 1.38
CA TYR A 175 0.09 -4.59 1.13
C TYR A 175 -0.59 -5.15 2.38
N VAL A 176 0.08 -5.12 3.55
CA VAL A 176 -0.54 -5.45 4.84
C VAL A 176 -1.87 -4.72 5.04
N THR A 177 -1.99 -3.46 4.60
CA THR A 177 -3.22 -2.67 4.71
C THR A 177 -4.17 -2.81 3.53
N ARG A 178 -3.88 -3.71 2.59
CA ARG A 178 -4.71 -4.06 1.43
C ARG A 178 -4.91 -5.58 1.31
N PRO A 179 -5.40 -6.27 2.36
CA PRO A 179 -5.36 -7.73 2.42
C PRO A 179 -6.42 -8.45 1.60
N TYR A 180 -7.38 -7.74 0.99
CA TYR A 180 -8.58 -8.34 0.45
C TYR A 180 -8.80 -8.16 -1.05
N ILE A 181 -9.01 -6.93 -1.52
CA ILE A 181 -9.61 -6.69 -2.84
C ILE A 181 -8.72 -7.13 -4.01
N LEU A 182 -7.41 -7.03 -3.86
CA LEU A 182 -6.42 -7.37 -4.89
C LEU A 182 -6.20 -8.88 -5.05
N TYR A 183 -6.39 -9.65 -3.98
CA TYR A 183 -5.98 -11.06 -3.93
C TYR A 183 -6.97 -12.01 -4.60
N LYS A 184 -6.47 -13.04 -5.32
CA LYS A 184 -7.25 -14.18 -5.80
C LYS A 184 -7.80 -14.98 -4.62
N ASN A 185 -6.95 -15.24 -3.63
CA ASN A 185 -7.33 -16.00 -2.45
C ASN A 185 -7.71 -15.08 -1.29
N LYS A 186 -8.98 -15.09 -0.95
CA LYS A 186 -9.55 -14.24 0.12
C LYS A 186 -9.14 -14.66 1.54
N ARG A 187 -8.58 -15.87 1.73
CA ARG A 187 -8.07 -16.35 3.02
C ARG A 187 -6.96 -15.47 3.60
N ASN A 188 -6.29 -14.66 2.77
CA ASN A 188 -5.33 -13.69 3.27
C ASN A 188 -6.00 -12.68 4.22
N ALA A 189 -7.16 -12.15 3.85
CA ALA A 189 -7.95 -11.25 4.68
C ALA A 189 -8.43 -11.92 5.98
N GLU A 190 -8.93 -13.16 5.89
CA GLU A 190 -9.37 -13.96 7.05
C GLU A 190 -8.28 -14.12 8.12
N ARG A 191 -7.01 -14.17 7.70
CA ARG A 191 -5.86 -14.26 8.62
C ARG A 191 -5.42 -12.91 9.16
N LEU A 192 -5.43 -11.86 8.35
CA LEU A 192 -4.84 -10.57 8.71
C LEU A 192 -5.78 -9.69 9.52
N PHE A 193 -7.08 -9.65 9.23
CA PHE A 193 -8.02 -8.83 10.00
C PHE A 193 -8.10 -9.18 11.50
N PRO A 194 -8.10 -10.47 11.92
CA PRO A 194 -8.00 -10.81 13.33
C PRO A 194 -6.70 -10.33 14.00
N LEU A 195 -5.58 -10.27 13.27
CA LEU A 195 -4.33 -9.71 13.78
C LEU A 195 -4.42 -8.19 13.95
N PHE A 196 -5.01 -7.49 12.99
CA PHE A 196 -5.30 -6.07 13.16
C PHE A 196 -6.14 -5.81 14.41
N LYS A 197 -7.26 -6.52 14.58
CA LYS A 197 -8.11 -6.37 15.78
C LYS A 197 -7.35 -6.59 17.09
N LYS A 198 -6.32 -7.45 17.11
CA LYS A 198 -5.45 -7.66 18.29
C LYS A 198 -4.54 -6.46 18.58
N ILE A 199 -4.14 -5.67 17.57
CA ILE A 199 -3.23 -4.53 17.76
C ILE A 199 -3.90 -3.46 18.62
N TRP A 200 -5.18 -3.19 18.42
CA TRP A 200 -5.92 -2.14 19.15
C TRP A 200 -6.88 -2.66 20.22
N LYS A 201 -6.92 -3.99 20.43
CA LYS A 201 -7.72 -4.59 21.47
C LYS A 201 -7.35 -4.03 22.86
N ASP A 202 -8.37 -3.60 23.61
CA ASP A 202 -8.26 -3.05 24.97
C ASP A 202 -7.36 -1.80 25.08
N ARG A 203 -7.10 -1.11 23.96
CA ARG A 203 -6.26 0.09 23.90
C ARG A 203 -7.07 1.35 23.63
N SER A 204 -6.61 2.47 24.19
CA SER A 204 -7.04 3.79 23.75
C SER A 204 -6.39 4.09 22.40
N VAL A 205 -7.21 4.42 21.40
CA VAL A 205 -6.78 4.63 20.01
C VAL A 205 -7.05 6.07 19.61
N ILE A 206 -6.08 6.70 18.97
CA ILE A 206 -6.24 7.97 18.27
C ILE A 206 -6.23 7.69 16.77
N ILE A 207 -7.32 8.01 16.09
CA ILE A 207 -7.43 7.90 14.64
C ILE A 207 -7.17 9.28 14.02
N VAL A 208 -6.15 9.38 13.18
CA VAL A 208 -5.80 10.59 12.42
C VAL A 208 -6.18 10.34 10.97
N GLU A 209 -7.23 11.00 10.50
CA GLU A 209 -7.86 10.71 9.22
C GLU A 209 -8.32 11.95 8.47
N GLY A 210 -8.45 11.86 7.15
CA GLY A 210 -9.08 12.91 6.35
C GLY A 210 -10.60 13.02 6.62
N LYS A 211 -11.17 14.20 6.45
CA LYS A 211 -12.58 14.57 6.76
C LYS A 211 -13.63 13.50 6.41
N TYR A 212 -13.42 12.76 5.36
CA TYR A 212 -14.38 11.77 4.87
C TYR A 212 -13.89 10.32 5.02
N GLY A 213 -12.81 10.09 5.77
CA GLY A 213 -12.25 8.74 6.02
C GLY A 213 -13.21 7.88 6.82
N ARG A 214 -13.71 8.42 7.94
CA ARG A 214 -14.71 7.80 8.83
C ARG A 214 -14.36 6.35 9.17
N ILE A 215 -13.10 6.15 9.54
CA ILE A 215 -12.50 4.85 9.82
C ILE A 215 -13.21 4.15 10.98
N GLY A 216 -13.54 2.86 10.82
CA GLY A 216 -14.21 2.05 11.81
C GLY A 216 -15.71 2.37 11.96
N ILE A 217 -16.30 3.16 11.06
CA ILE A 217 -17.73 3.46 11.10
C ILE A 217 -18.50 2.44 10.28
N LYS A 218 -19.62 1.95 10.82
CA LYS A 218 -20.51 0.91 10.24
C LYS A 218 -19.83 -0.46 10.05
N ASN A 219 -18.69 -0.70 10.69
CA ASN A 219 -18.08 -2.01 10.80
C ASN A 219 -17.51 -2.21 12.21
N ASP A 220 -17.08 -3.43 12.53
CA ASP A 220 -16.60 -3.82 13.86
C ASP A 220 -15.06 -3.89 13.94
N LEU A 221 -14.35 -3.29 12.97
CA LEU A 221 -12.89 -3.37 12.91
C LEU A 221 -12.22 -2.85 14.18
N PHE A 222 -12.72 -1.77 14.74
CA PHE A 222 -12.19 -1.10 15.94
C PHE A 222 -13.02 -1.32 17.23
N ASP A 223 -14.04 -2.16 17.21
CA ASP A 223 -14.94 -2.35 18.36
C ASP A 223 -14.27 -2.92 19.60
N ALA A 224 -13.15 -3.64 19.43
CA ALA A 224 -12.35 -4.14 20.54
C ALA A 224 -11.47 -3.08 21.22
N SER A 225 -11.44 -1.83 20.72
CA SER A 225 -10.69 -0.73 21.34
C SER A 225 -11.36 -0.28 22.64
N LYS A 226 -10.55 0.09 23.63
CA LYS A 226 -11.04 0.64 24.90
C LYS A 226 -11.73 2.00 24.71
N SER A 227 -11.14 2.85 23.88
CA SER A 227 -11.68 4.17 23.53
C SER A 227 -11.13 4.62 22.19
N ILE A 228 -11.84 5.52 21.52
CA ILE A 228 -11.41 6.15 20.27
C ILE A 228 -11.52 7.66 20.41
N LYS A 229 -10.44 8.37 20.06
CA LYS A 229 -10.43 9.81 19.77
C LYS A 229 -10.07 10.00 18.30
N ARG A 230 -10.54 11.11 17.70
CA ARG A 230 -10.26 11.40 16.28
C ARG A 230 -9.66 12.78 16.12
N VAL A 231 -8.66 12.85 15.24
CA VAL A 231 -8.13 14.10 14.69
C VAL A 231 -8.51 14.11 13.21
N ILE A 232 -9.40 15.04 12.87
CA ILE A 232 -9.90 15.18 11.49
C ILE A 232 -9.02 16.17 10.76
N CYS A 233 -8.51 15.74 9.62
CA CYS A 233 -7.56 16.48 8.78
C CYS A 233 -8.20 16.82 7.42
N PRO A 234 -7.58 17.71 6.63
CA PRO A 234 -8.00 17.94 5.26
C PRO A 234 -8.07 16.63 4.47
N PRO A 235 -9.08 16.47 3.59
CA PRO A 235 -9.25 15.24 2.82
C PRO A 235 -8.18 15.03 1.75
N ARG A 236 -7.40 16.09 1.44
CA ARG A 236 -6.28 16.10 0.50
C ARG A 236 -5.19 17.02 1.02
N ASP A 237 -3.97 16.85 0.50
CA ASP A 237 -2.82 17.72 0.79
C ASP A 237 -2.54 17.94 2.29
N ALA A 238 -2.71 16.90 3.10
CA ALA A 238 -2.50 16.94 4.55
C ALA A 238 -1.08 17.44 4.92
N TRP A 239 -0.09 17.27 4.03
CA TRP A 239 1.26 17.76 4.22
C TRP A 239 1.35 19.28 4.45
N MET A 240 0.46 20.05 3.84
CA MET A 240 0.41 21.52 4.04
C MET A 240 0.13 21.90 5.50
N PHE A 241 -0.47 21.00 6.26
CA PHE A 241 -0.84 21.21 7.66
C PHE A 241 -0.01 20.34 8.62
N TYR A 242 1.09 19.76 8.13
CA TYR A 242 1.86 18.72 8.81
C TYR A 242 2.22 19.07 10.26
N GLU A 243 2.84 20.23 10.49
CA GLU A 243 3.27 20.64 11.84
C GLU A 243 2.07 20.85 12.78
N LYS A 244 0.97 21.41 12.27
CA LYS A 244 -0.27 21.56 13.04
C LYS A 244 -0.88 20.21 13.39
N ILE A 245 -0.90 19.27 12.44
CA ILE A 245 -1.40 17.90 12.67
C ILE A 245 -0.54 17.22 13.73
N LYS A 246 0.78 17.20 13.56
CA LYS A 246 1.72 16.59 14.48
C LYS A 246 1.56 17.13 15.91
N GLN A 247 1.56 18.46 16.07
CA GLN A 247 1.44 19.10 17.36
C GLN A 247 0.07 18.77 18.00
N THR A 248 -1.03 18.84 17.25
CA THR A 248 -2.37 18.50 17.75
C THR A 248 -2.44 17.05 18.24
N VAL A 249 -1.84 16.11 17.52
CA VAL A 249 -1.77 14.71 17.97
C VAL A 249 -0.99 14.58 19.26
N ILE A 250 0.16 15.25 19.38
CA ILE A 250 0.99 15.26 20.61
C ILE A 250 0.22 15.82 21.80
N ASP A 251 -0.54 16.91 21.62
CA ASP A 251 -1.30 17.57 22.68
C ASP A 251 -2.46 16.69 23.19
N ILE A 252 -3.01 15.83 22.35
CA ILE A 252 -4.16 14.96 22.68
C ILE A 252 -3.71 13.59 23.21
N ALA A 253 -2.56 13.10 22.76
CA ALA A 253 -2.11 11.74 22.99
C ALA A 253 -1.50 11.54 24.38
N CYS A 254 -1.93 10.48 25.06
CA CYS A 254 -1.22 9.92 26.18
C CYS A 254 -0.14 8.95 25.71
N ARG A 255 0.92 8.75 26.50
CA ARG A 255 2.09 7.92 26.11
C ARG A 255 1.75 6.49 25.69
N ASN A 256 0.70 5.91 26.24
CA ASN A 256 0.27 4.53 25.97
C ASN A 256 -0.81 4.43 24.88
N ASP A 257 -1.26 5.54 24.32
CA ASP A 257 -2.23 5.52 23.25
C ASP A 257 -1.60 4.93 21.98
N LEU A 258 -2.43 4.27 21.18
CA LEU A 258 -2.07 3.82 19.86
C LEU A 258 -2.54 4.85 18.84
N ILE A 259 -1.65 5.35 18.01
CA ILE A 259 -1.99 6.32 16.97
C ILE A 259 -2.10 5.59 15.63
N CYS A 260 -3.30 5.58 15.04
CA CYS A 260 -3.61 5.00 13.74
C CYS A 260 -3.81 6.12 12.72
N ILE A 261 -3.01 6.14 11.65
CA ILE A 261 -2.94 7.25 10.72
C ILE A 261 -3.35 6.81 9.32
N SER A 262 -4.23 7.57 8.67
CA SER A 262 -4.64 7.37 7.28
C SER A 262 -4.70 8.72 6.56
N LEU A 263 -3.53 9.22 6.13
CA LEU A 263 -3.35 10.52 5.47
C LEU A 263 -2.47 10.42 4.21
N GLY A 264 -2.49 9.26 3.52
CA GLY A 264 -1.63 9.00 2.37
C GLY A 264 -0.14 9.16 2.72
N PRO A 265 0.71 9.70 1.84
CA PRO A 265 2.14 9.85 2.07
C PRO A 265 2.51 10.64 3.33
N THR A 266 1.64 11.55 3.77
CA THR A 266 1.83 12.28 5.04
C THR A 266 1.82 11.33 6.25
N ALA A 267 1.03 10.25 6.19
CA ALA A 267 0.95 9.25 7.27
C ALA A 267 2.29 8.57 7.52
N THR A 268 3.04 8.27 6.47
CA THR A 268 4.35 7.63 6.55
C THR A 268 5.34 8.45 7.40
N VAL A 269 5.42 9.76 7.12
CA VAL A 269 6.30 10.68 7.86
C VAL A 269 5.78 10.93 9.27
N LEU A 270 4.47 11.11 9.43
CA LEU A 270 3.87 11.36 10.74
C LEU A 270 4.05 10.16 11.69
N ALA A 271 3.89 8.93 11.20
CA ALA A 271 4.14 7.73 11.97
C ALA A 271 5.60 7.64 12.43
N TYR A 272 6.54 8.00 11.57
CA TYR A 272 7.96 8.06 11.89
C TYR A 272 8.27 9.08 13.00
N ASP A 273 7.83 10.33 12.83
CA ASP A 273 8.15 11.39 13.79
C ASP A 273 7.52 11.12 15.16
N LEU A 274 6.28 10.64 15.21
CA LEU A 274 5.64 10.26 16.46
C LEU A 274 6.34 9.08 17.14
N ALA A 275 6.81 8.10 16.35
CA ALA A 275 7.60 6.99 16.87
C ALA A 275 8.94 7.47 17.47
N LYS A 276 9.62 8.39 16.81
CA LYS A 276 10.91 8.97 17.29
C LYS A 276 10.79 9.65 18.65
N ILE A 277 9.64 10.21 18.96
CA ILE A 277 9.38 10.82 20.27
C ILE A 277 8.66 9.86 21.25
N GLY A 278 8.56 8.55 20.88
CA GLY A 278 8.18 7.43 21.72
C GLY A 278 6.71 7.09 21.79
N TYR A 279 5.88 7.51 20.83
CA TYR A 279 4.54 6.99 20.63
C TYR A 279 4.57 5.74 19.76
N GLN A 280 3.58 4.85 19.91
CA GLN A 280 3.32 3.83 18.90
C GLN A 280 2.40 4.41 17.84
N ALA A 281 2.89 4.57 16.62
CA ALA A 281 2.16 5.13 15.49
C ALA A 281 2.18 4.18 14.29
N ILE A 282 1.02 3.93 13.70
CA ILE A 282 0.84 2.97 12.61
C ILE A 282 0.14 3.67 11.44
N ASP A 283 0.83 3.72 10.29
CA ASP A 283 0.19 4.02 9.03
C ASP A 283 -0.72 2.85 8.64
N ILE A 284 -2.03 3.01 8.84
CA ILE A 284 -3.03 1.98 8.55
C ILE A 284 -3.58 2.04 7.13
N GLY A 285 -3.19 3.06 6.36
CA GLY A 285 -3.60 3.21 4.96
C GLY A 285 -5.09 2.99 4.75
N GLN A 286 -5.44 2.01 3.93
CA GLN A 286 -6.82 1.71 3.55
C GLN A 286 -7.39 0.45 4.20
N VAL A 287 -6.88 0.03 5.34
CA VAL A 287 -7.31 -1.21 6.01
C VAL A 287 -8.83 -1.22 6.30
N ASP A 288 -9.41 -0.06 6.60
CA ASP A 288 -10.84 0.07 6.88
C ASP A 288 -11.70 -0.14 5.63
N ASN A 289 -11.36 0.47 4.50
CA ASN A 289 -12.07 0.24 3.24
C ASN A 289 -11.94 -1.23 2.78
N GLU A 290 -10.77 -1.84 2.96
CA GLU A 290 -10.55 -3.25 2.67
C GLU A 290 -11.39 -4.17 3.57
N TYR A 291 -11.58 -3.76 4.83
CA TYR A 291 -12.44 -4.47 5.78
C TYR A 291 -13.91 -4.35 5.42
N ASP A 292 -14.38 -3.15 5.04
CA ASP A 292 -15.75 -2.97 4.54
C ASP A 292 -16.00 -3.84 3.30
N TRP A 293 -15.09 -3.86 2.32
CA TRP A 293 -15.21 -4.72 1.15
C TRP A 293 -15.19 -6.22 1.49
N TYR A 294 -14.39 -6.60 2.49
CA TYR A 294 -14.39 -7.98 3.00
C TYR A 294 -15.74 -8.35 3.61
N CYS A 295 -16.31 -7.50 4.48
CA CYS A 295 -17.62 -7.72 5.08
C CYS A 295 -18.75 -7.76 4.04
N MET A 296 -18.63 -6.97 2.97
CA MET A 296 -19.59 -6.93 1.85
C MET A 296 -19.43 -8.10 0.88
N GLY A 297 -18.35 -8.89 0.98
CA GLY A 297 -18.00 -9.90 0.00
C GLY A 297 -17.71 -9.34 -1.40
N ALA A 298 -17.20 -8.10 -1.47
CA ALA A 298 -17.01 -7.40 -2.74
C ALA A 298 -15.90 -8.04 -3.60
N ASP A 299 -16.16 -8.18 -4.90
CA ASP A 299 -15.17 -8.69 -5.86
C ASP A 299 -14.31 -7.62 -6.50
N LYS A 300 -14.75 -6.37 -6.45
CA LYS A 300 -14.07 -5.21 -7.02
C LYS A 300 -14.20 -4.02 -6.07
N ARG A 301 -13.31 -3.03 -6.24
CA ARG A 301 -13.45 -1.74 -5.55
C ARG A 301 -14.82 -1.15 -5.85
N THR A 302 -15.56 -0.83 -4.83
CA THR A 302 -16.89 -0.22 -4.91
C THR A 302 -17.01 0.91 -3.90
N SER A 303 -17.92 1.85 -4.13
CA SER A 303 -18.22 2.92 -3.18
C SER A 303 -18.72 2.33 -1.86
N ILE A 304 -18.35 3.00 -0.77
CA ILE A 304 -18.80 2.66 0.60
C ILE A 304 -19.65 3.83 1.07
N LYS A 305 -20.90 3.55 1.42
CA LYS A 305 -21.85 4.60 1.80
C LYS A 305 -21.33 5.45 2.96
N GLY A 306 -21.16 6.74 2.70
CA GLY A 306 -20.71 7.71 3.68
C GLY A 306 -19.20 7.73 3.94
N LYS A 307 -18.37 7.00 3.18
CA LYS A 307 -16.91 7.04 3.27
C LYS A 307 -16.30 7.43 1.93
N MET A 308 -15.20 8.17 1.98
CA MET A 308 -14.41 8.46 0.79
C MET A 308 -13.49 7.28 0.46
N VAL A 309 -13.62 6.76 -0.75
CA VAL A 309 -12.70 5.77 -1.32
C VAL A 309 -11.87 6.47 -2.38
N ALA A 310 -10.57 6.62 -2.14
CA ALA A 310 -9.68 7.42 -2.99
C ALA A 310 -9.61 6.96 -4.45
N GLU A 311 -9.79 5.66 -4.71
CA GLU A 311 -9.77 5.08 -6.06
C GLU A 311 -11.08 5.15 -6.82
N ILE A 312 -12.15 5.68 -6.20
CA ILE A 312 -13.50 5.77 -6.81
C ILE A 312 -13.85 7.23 -7.04
N LYS A 313 -14.20 7.56 -8.30
CA LYS A 313 -14.54 8.94 -8.68
C LYS A 313 -15.88 9.40 -8.13
N GLU A 314 -16.86 8.49 -8.03
CA GLU A 314 -18.20 8.75 -7.55
C GLU A 314 -18.32 8.33 -6.08
N ASN A 315 -17.95 9.23 -5.18
CA ASN A 315 -18.18 9.06 -3.75
C ASN A 315 -19.52 9.70 -3.40
N ASN A 316 -20.57 8.89 -3.28
CA ASN A 316 -21.92 9.35 -3.02
C ASN A 316 -22.19 9.52 -1.51
N GLU A 317 -23.04 10.49 -1.17
CA GLU A 317 -23.59 10.73 0.18
C GLU A 317 -22.54 11.01 1.26
N LEU A 318 -21.50 11.81 0.93
CA LEU A 318 -20.48 12.21 1.91
C LEU A 318 -20.98 13.29 2.86
N GLU A 319 -21.88 14.19 2.40
CA GLU A 319 -22.34 15.36 3.18
C GLU A 319 -23.44 15.00 4.20
N ASP A 320 -24.33 14.06 3.89
CA ASP A 320 -25.50 13.71 4.72
C ASP A 320 -25.19 12.68 5.83
N PHE A 321 -23.93 12.61 6.26
CA PHE A 321 -23.53 11.66 7.27
C PHE A 321 -23.90 12.12 8.67
N ILE A 322 -24.74 11.33 9.36
CA ILE A 322 -25.16 11.56 10.74
C ILE A 322 -24.81 10.32 11.58
N ASP A 323 -23.87 10.47 12.51
CA ASP A 323 -23.49 9.43 13.48
C ASP A 323 -23.01 10.11 14.77
N SER A 324 -23.84 10.08 15.80
CA SER A 324 -23.55 10.75 17.07
C SER A 324 -22.32 10.18 17.77
N LYS A 325 -22.08 8.87 17.66
CA LYS A 325 -20.89 8.20 18.21
C LYS A 325 -19.62 8.72 17.54
N TYR A 326 -19.62 8.83 16.20
CA TYR A 326 -18.50 9.38 15.44
C TYR A 326 -18.17 10.82 15.89
N PHE A 327 -19.18 11.69 15.90
CA PHE A 327 -18.97 13.09 16.25
C PHE A 327 -18.51 13.26 17.70
N SER A 328 -18.98 12.42 18.64
CA SER A 328 -18.52 12.46 20.04
C SER A 328 -17.05 12.04 20.22
N GLN A 329 -16.46 11.37 19.25
CA GLN A 329 -15.06 10.94 19.26
C GLN A 329 -14.10 12.02 18.71
N ILE A 330 -14.61 13.06 18.03
CA ILE A 330 -13.78 14.11 17.44
C ILE A 330 -13.17 14.96 18.56
N ALA A 331 -11.86 14.88 18.70
CA ALA A 331 -11.08 15.65 19.67
C ALA A 331 -10.50 16.93 19.05
N ALA A 332 -10.24 16.94 17.73
CA ALA A 332 -9.78 18.11 17.00
C ALA A 332 -10.10 18.02 15.51
N GLU A 333 -10.25 19.19 14.89
CA GLU A 333 -10.39 19.35 13.44
C GLU A 333 -9.36 20.35 12.91
N ILE A 334 -8.72 20.03 11.79
CA ILE A 334 -7.66 20.81 11.15
C ILE A 334 -8.06 21.08 9.72
N TYR A 335 -8.16 22.37 9.37
CA TYR A 335 -8.53 22.84 8.04
C TYR A 335 -7.55 23.90 7.58
#